data_ec84a4057029b2160662c07b8842241f
#
_entry.id   ec84a4057029b2160662c07b8842241f
#
_cell.length_a   1.000
_cell.length_b   1.000
_cell.length_c   1.000
_cell.angle_alpha   90.00
_cell.angle_beta   90.00
_cell.angle_gamma   90.00
#
_symmetry.space_group_name_H-M   'P 1'
#
loop_
_entity.id
_entity.type
_entity.pdbx_description
1 polymer ?
#
loop_
_entity_poly.entity_id
_entity_poly.type
_entity_poly.pdbx_seq_one_letter_code
_entity_poly.pdbx_strand_id
1 'polypeptide(L)'
;TRILSSAASDVYKRQLLGELSNNYQIDRDRVYAAGFSNGAAFALGLACYQSQNIAAVVSVSGSMSPTQEQGCNPQHPTPVMTIHGTQDSYFTYQGGYYLSMNAVTDYWTLFNQTQTTLPTETVTDSKNNYIVEKFSHTQGNNGSKVDHIKVNGGPHIWFDLDFNGDSTEELIWNFVSDFDINGAR
;
A
#
# COMPACT_ATOMS: atom_id res chain seq x y z
N THR A 1 -10.57 23.03 7.79
CA THR A 1 -11.11 22.07 8.77
C THR A 1 -10.60 20.64 8.56
N ARG A 2 -10.26 20.23 7.33
CA ARG A 2 -9.75 18.88 7.01
C ARG A 2 -8.30 18.63 7.47
N ILE A 3 -7.46 19.66 7.53
CA ILE A 3 -6.06 19.55 7.97
C ILE A 3 -5.97 19.22 9.47
N LEU A 4 -6.89 19.73 10.27
CA LEU A 4 -6.93 19.46 11.71
C LEU A 4 -7.37 18.02 12.05
N SER A 5 -8.20 17.38 11.20
CA SER A 5 -8.62 15.99 11.41
C SER A 5 -7.50 14.98 11.11
N SER A 6 -6.61 15.26 10.14
CA SER A 6 -5.44 14.43 9.87
C SER A 6 -4.41 14.52 10.99
N ALA A 7 -4.10 15.73 11.46
CA ALA A 7 -3.16 15.93 12.57
C ALA A 7 -3.64 15.27 13.87
N ALA A 8 -4.92 15.36 14.20
CA ALA A 8 -5.51 14.70 15.37
C ALA A 8 -5.44 13.16 15.23
N SER A 9 -5.69 12.63 14.04
CA SER A 9 -5.56 11.19 13.74
C SER A 9 -4.11 10.72 13.89
N ASP A 10 -3.14 11.52 13.46
CA ASP A 10 -1.72 11.20 13.55
C ASP A 10 -1.22 11.20 15.01
N VAL A 11 -1.69 12.15 15.82
CA VAL A 11 -1.39 12.20 17.26
C VAL A 11 -1.95 10.96 17.95
N TYR A 12 -3.21 10.61 17.69
CA TYR A 12 -3.85 9.43 18.26
C TYR A 12 -3.09 8.14 17.96
N LYS A 13 -2.60 7.97 16.74
CA LYS A 13 -1.86 6.75 16.35
C LYS A 13 -0.48 6.64 16.95
N ARG A 14 0.23 7.76 17.08
CA ARG A 14 1.50 7.76 17.83
C ARG A 14 1.27 7.40 19.30
N GLN A 15 0.19 7.89 19.89
CA GLN A 15 -0.21 7.52 21.24
C GLN A 15 -0.53 6.03 21.33
N LEU A 16 -1.30 5.49 20.38
CA LEU A 16 -1.64 4.07 20.33
C LEU A 16 -0.38 3.18 20.22
N LEU A 17 0.54 3.51 19.32
CA LEU A 17 1.82 2.78 19.21
C LEU A 17 2.63 2.89 20.51
N GLY A 18 2.62 4.06 21.15
CA GLY A 18 3.25 4.24 22.45
C GLY A 18 2.64 3.36 23.54
N GLU A 19 1.32 3.35 23.65
CA GLU A 19 0.59 2.52 24.62
C GLU A 19 0.82 1.01 24.36
N LEU A 20 0.74 0.57 23.10
CA LEU A 20 0.98 -0.81 22.73
C LEU A 20 2.41 -1.24 23.08
N SER A 21 3.41 -0.38 22.80
CA SER A 21 4.80 -0.68 23.13
C SER A 21 5.07 -0.72 24.64
N ASN A 22 4.32 0.02 25.43
CA ASN A 22 4.46 0.03 26.89
C ASN A 22 3.80 -1.20 27.56
N ASN A 23 2.79 -1.75 26.92
CA ASN A 23 1.99 -2.84 27.48
C ASN A 23 2.27 -4.20 26.86
N TYR A 24 2.86 -4.23 25.65
CA TYR A 24 3.13 -5.45 24.88
C TYR A 24 4.52 -5.40 24.29
N GLN A 25 5.13 -6.55 24.09
CA GLN A 25 6.43 -6.68 23.40
C GLN A 25 6.20 -6.60 21.89
N ILE A 26 5.94 -5.41 21.36
CA ILE A 26 5.85 -5.18 19.91
C ILE A 26 7.21 -4.83 19.34
N ASP A 27 7.47 -5.31 18.13
CA ASP A 27 8.62 -4.92 17.33
C ASP A 27 8.29 -3.59 16.63
N ARG A 28 8.90 -2.50 17.09
CA ARG A 28 8.66 -1.15 16.56
C ARG A 28 9.24 -0.95 15.16
N ASP A 29 10.19 -1.77 14.76
CA ASP A 29 10.79 -1.71 13.44
C ASP A 29 9.91 -2.44 12.40
N ARG A 30 8.89 -3.16 12.86
CA ARG A 30 7.98 -3.97 12.04
C ARG A 30 6.51 -3.57 12.22
N VAL A 31 6.24 -2.30 12.06
CA VAL A 31 4.86 -1.76 12.06
C VAL A 31 4.41 -1.56 10.62
N TYR A 32 3.29 -2.17 10.27
CA TYR A 32 2.72 -2.14 8.93
C TYR A 32 1.34 -1.50 8.94
N ALA A 33 0.95 -0.92 7.81
CA ALA A 33 -0.40 -0.40 7.65
C ALA A 33 -1.04 -0.97 6.39
N ALA A 34 -2.20 -1.60 6.56
CA ALA A 34 -3.04 -2.06 5.45
C ALA A 34 -4.45 -1.46 5.61
N GLY A 35 -5.09 -1.12 4.49
CA GLY A 35 -6.41 -0.54 4.56
C GLY A 35 -7.23 -0.71 3.28
N PHE A 36 -8.55 -0.56 3.44
CA PHE A 36 -9.53 -0.60 2.38
C PHE A 36 -10.15 0.77 2.15
N SER A 37 -10.37 1.17 0.89
CA SER A 37 -11.09 2.38 0.53
C SER A 37 -10.44 3.63 1.16
N ASN A 38 -11.14 4.39 1.98
CA ASN A 38 -10.57 5.51 2.73
C ASN A 38 -9.43 5.07 3.67
N GLY A 39 -9.50 3.84 4.21
CA GLY A 39 -8.41 3.26 5.01
C GLY A 39 -7.16 2.99 4.17
N ALA A 40 -7.33 2.65 2.90
CA ALA A 40 -6.22 2.48 1.95
C ALA A 40 -5.54 3.82 1.62
N ALA A 41 -6.33 4.85 1.30
CA ALA A 41 -5.82 6.22 1.10
C ALA A 41 -5.09 6.71 2.37
N PHE A 42 -5.60 6.33 3.54
CA PHE A 42 -4.98 6.65 4.81
C PHE A 42 -3.67 5.88 5.03
N ALA A 43 -3.58 4.58 4.67
CA ALA A 43 -2.34 3.80 4.75
C ALA A 43 -1.24 4.42 3.87
N LEU A 44 -1.57 4.84 2.64
CA LEU A 44 -0.66 5.60 1.78
C LEU A 44 -0.24 6.93 2.43
N GLY A 45 -1.16 7.60 3.13
CA GLY A 45 -0.84 8.80 3.91
C GLY A 45 0.14 8.54 5.06
N LEU A 46 0.04 7.40 5.73
CA LEU A 46 1.02 7.01 6.76
C LEU A 46 2.41 6.80 6.16
N ALA A 47 2.50 6.18 4.99
CA ALA A 47 3.77 6.07 4.27
C ALA A 47 4.37 7.45 3.94
N CYS A 48 3.55 8.43 3.58
CA CYS A 48 3.99 9.79 3.26
C CYS A 48 4.45 10.61 4.46
N TYR A 49 3.70 10.54 5.57
CA TYR A 49 3.82 11.50 6.68
C TYR A 49 4.29 10.89 7.99
N GLN A 50 4.30 9.56 8.09
CA GLN A 50 4.68 8.81 9.29
C GLN A 50 5.63 7.65 8.98
N SER A 51 6.34 7.71 7.86
CA SER A 51 7.24 6.64 7.41
C SER A 51 8.25 6.23 8.49
N GLN A 52 8.70 7.17 9.35
CA GLN A 52 9.60 6.85 10.46
C GLN A 52 9.04 5.83 11.47
N ASN A 53 7.76 5.49 11.38
CA ASN A 53 7.09 4.53 12.25
C ASN A 53 6.44 3.37 11.46
N ILE A 54 6.54 3.37 10.13
CA ILE A 54 5.83 2.42 9.26
C ILE A 54 6.83 1.78 8.30
N ALA A 55 6.99 0.48 8.41
CA ALA A 55 7.95 -0.28 7.60
C ALA A 55 7.43 -0.59 6.18
N ALA A 56 6.14 -0.86 6.02
CA ALA A 56 5.50 -1.11 4.73
C ALA A 56 4.01 -0.82 4.78
N VAL A 57 3.41 -0.54 3.61
CA VAL A 57 1.97 -0.26 3.51
C VAL A 57 1.29 -1.04 2.39
N VAL A 58 -0.01 -1.33 2.59
CA VAL A 58 -0.86 -1.95 1.58
C VAL A 58 -2.16 -1.16 1.43
N SER A 59 -2.48 -0.83 0.19
CA SER A 59 -3.69 -0.12 -0.22
C SER A 59 -4.61 -1.04 -1.02
N VAL A 60 -5.79 -1.35 -0.49
CA VAL A 60 -6.82 -2.13 -1.20
C VAL A 60 -7.96 -1.21 -1.61
N SER A 61 -8.22 -1.11 -2.91
CA SER A 61 -9.27 -0.25 -3.50
C SER A 61 -9.19 1.21 -2.99
N GLY A 62 -8.00 1.78 -2.96
CA GLY A 62 -7.76 3.17 -2.57
C GLY A 62 -6.63 3.80 -3.37
N SER A 63 -6.53 5.12 -3.33
CA SER A 63 -5.54 5.89 -4.07
C SER A 63 -5.11 7.13 -3.30
N MET A 64 -4.11 7.83 -3.79
CA MET A 64 -3.64 9.11 -3.28
C MET A 64 -4.44 10.27 -3.88
N SER A 65 -4.70 11.30 -3.09
CA SER A 65 -5.15 12.58 -3.64
C SER A 65 -3.96 13.38 -4.18
N PRO A 66 -4.17 14.31 -5.14
CA PRO A 66 -3.11 15.21 -5.59
C PRO A 66 -2.46 16.01 -4.47
N THR A 67 -3.23 16.42 -3.48
CA THR A 67 -2.69 17.14 -2.30
C THR A 67 -1.81 16.23 -1.45
N GLN A 68 -2.17 14.96 -1.33
CA GLN A 68 -1.37 13.97 -0.61
C GLN A 68 -0.06 13.71 -1.33
N GLU A 69 -0.09 13.53 -2.65
CA GLU A 69 1.11 13.36 -3.48
C GLU A 69 2.07 14.54 -3.35
N GLN A 70 1.56 15.77 -3.51
CA GLN A 70 2.37 17.00 -3.41
C GLN A 70 3.03 17.19 -2.04
N GLY A 71 2.37 16.76 -0.97
CA GLY A 71 2.87 16.85 0.40
C GLY A 71 3.62 15.61 0.89
N CYS A 72 3.72 14.57 0.07
CA CYS A 72 4.33 13.30 0.45
C CYS A 72 5.85 13.43 0.55
N ASN A 73 6.39 13.16 1.73
CA ASN A 73 7.84 13.25 1.98
C ASN A 73 8.30 12.16 2.95
N PRO A 74 8.35 10.90 2.49
CA PRO A 74 8.82 9.80 3.33
C PRO A 74 10.27 10.00 3.78
N GLN A 75 10.61 9.49 4.96
CA GLN A 75 11.96 9.61 5.54
C GLN A 75 12.91 8.49 5.06
N HIS A 76 12.36 7.44 4.49
CA HIS A 76 13.12 6.30 3.94
C HIS A 76 12.34 5.67 2.76
N PRO A 77 13.03 4.89 1.89
CA PRO A 77 12.35 4.09 0.87
C PRO A 77 11.30 3.19 1.52
N THR A 78 10.04 3.34 1.14
CA THR A 78 8.91 2.67 1.79
C THR A 78 8.29 1.65 0.84
N PRO A 79 8.31 0.35 1.16
CA PRO A 79 7.63 -0.69 0.39
C PRO A 79 6.12 -0.45 0.34
N VAL A 80 5.55 -0.52 -0.86
CA VAL A 80 4.13 -0.27 -1.09
C VAL A 80 3.53 -1.36 -1.96
N MET A 81 2.42 -1.95 -1.50
CA MET A 81 1.57 -2.80 -2.33
C MET A 81 0.23 -2.13 -2.55
N THR A 82 -0.29 -2.24 -3.77
CA THR A 82 -1.65 -1.83 -4.10
C THR A 82 -2.42 -3.01 -4.71
N ILE A 83 -3.67 -3.21 -4.29
CA ILE A 83 -4.61 -4.19 -4.86
C ILE A 83 -5.82 -3.41 -5.34
N HIS A 84 -6.10 -3.39 -6.66
CA HIS A 84 -7.11 -2.49 -7.20
C HIS A 84 -7.88 -3.05 -8.39
N GLY A 85 -9.18 -2.86 -8.37
CA GLY A 85 -10.08 -3.27 -9.44
C GLY A 85 -10.18 -2.26 -10.58
N THR A 86 -10.16 -2.73 -11.83
CA THR A 86 -10.23 -1.83 -12.99
C THR A 86 -11.60 -1.19 -13.22
N GLN A 87 -12.65 -1.70 -12.55
CA GLN A 87 -14.02 -1.14 -12.57
C GLN A 87 -14.41 -0.52 -11.22
N ASP A 88 -13.43 -0.14 -10.40
CA ASP A 88 -13.68 0.64 -9.19
C ASP A 88 -14.34 1.98 -9.57
N SER A 89 -15.55 2.22 -9.03
CA SER A 89 -16.36 3.41 -9.33
C SER A 89 -16.12 4.55 -8.33
N TYR A 90 -15.43 4.31 -7.21
CA TYR A 90 -15.13 5.32 -6.20
C TYR A 90 -13.70 5.85 -6.33
N PHE A 91 -12.72 4.96 -6.29
CA PHE A 91 -11.33 5.26 -6.58
C PHE A 91 -11.01 4.74 -7.98
N THR A 92 -11.46 5.48 -9.00
CA THR A 92 -11.38 5.03 -10.39
C THR A 92 -9.94 4.69 -10.78
N TYR A 93 -9.75 3.49 -11.37
CA TYR A 93 -8.44 2.97 -11.76
C TYR A 93 -7.65 3.95 -12.64
N GLN A 94 -8.34 4.62 -13.57
CA GLN A 94 -7.76 5.59 -14.50
C GLN A 94 -7.55 6.99 -13.89
N GLY A 95 -7.93 7.17 -12.62
CA GLY A 95 -7.82 8.45 -11.96
C GLY A 95 -9.04 9.34 -12.17
N GLY A 96 -8.98 10.55 -11.60
CA GLY A 96 -10.07 11.53 -11.60
C GLY A 96 -9.86 12.52 -10.46
N TYR A 97 -10.68 12.45 -9.42
CA TYR A 97 -10.45 13.20 -8.18
C TYR A 97 -9.20 12.72 -7.43
N TYR A 98 -8.92 11.42 -7.50
CA TYR A 98 -7.70 10.78 -6.98
C TYR A 98 -6.74 10.46 -8.12
N LEU A 99 -5.50 10.17 -7.81
CA LEU A 99 -4.51 9.71 -8.79
C LEU A 99 -4.93 8.39 -9.44
N SER A 100 -4.57 8.18 -10.70
CA SER A 100 -4.66 6.86 -11.32
C SER A 100 -3.74 5.86 -10.61
N MET A 101 -4.03 4.58 -10.73
CA MET A 101 -3.17 3.55 -10.14
C MET A 101 -1.77 3.54 -10.75
N ASN A 102 -1.66 3.89 -12.04
CA ASN A 102 -0.36 4.08 -12.67
C ASN A 102 0.42 5.23 -12.00
N ALA A 103 -0.22 6.38 -11.79
CA ALA A 103 0.44 7.52 -11.14
C ALA A 103 0.87 7.21 -9.70
N VAL A 104 0.06 6.45 -8.94
CA VAL A 104 0.46 5.99 -7.59
C VAL A 104 1.66 5.05 -7.67
N THR A 105 1.65 4.10 -8.60
CA THR A 105 2.76 3.16 -8.81
C THR A 105 4.01 3.91 -9.24
N ASP A 106 3.91 4.83 -10.21
CA ASP A 106 5.02 5.64 -10.71
C ASP A 106 5.64 6.50 -9.59
N TYR A 107 4.80 7.12 -8.75
CA TYR A 107 5.29 7.90 -7.62
C TYR A 107 6.18 7.05 -6.70
N TRP A 108 5.69 5.89 -6.26
CA TRP A 108 6.42 5.04 -5.32
C TRP A 108 7.63 4.35 -5.95
N THR A 109 7.55 3.95 -7.23
CA THR A 109 8.70 3.38 -7.94
C THR A 109 9.83 4.39 -8.12
N LEU A 110 9.46 5.63 -8.46
CA LEU A 110 10.43 6.73 -8.58
C LEU A 110 11.06 7.08 -7.23
N PHE A 111 10.24 7.22 -6.18
CA PHE A 111 10.73 7.54 -4.83
C PHE A 111 11.66 6.45 -4.29
N ASN A 112 11.27 5.20 -4.42
CA ASN A 112 12.04 4.05 -3.96
C ASN A 112 13.23 3.71 -4.89
N GLN A 113 13.30 4.29 -6.08
CA GLN A 113 14.28 3.99 -7.14
C GLN A 113 14.28 2.51 -7.52
N THR A 114 13.09 1.92 -7.62
CA THR A 114 12.93 0.52 -8.01
C THR A 114 13.13 0.34 -9.50
N GLN A 115 13.50 -0.87 -9.90
CA GLN A 115 13.57 -1.28 -11.30
C GLN A 115 12.29 -2.04 -11.65
N THR A 116 11.71 -1.72 -12.82
CA THR A 116 10.57 -2.45 -13.33
C THR A 116 11.02 -3.83 -13.80
N THR A 117 10.54 -4.87 -13.16
CA THR A 117 10.64 -6.24 -13.65
C THR A 117 9.35 -6.56 -14.40
N LEU A 118 9.43 -6.64 -15.71
CA LEU A 118 8.33 -7.04 -16.60
C LEU A 118 8.27 -8.56 -16.75
N PRO A 119 7.15 -9.06 -17.22
CA PRO A 119 5.83 -8.96 -16.63
C PRO A 119 5.74 -10.01 -15.57
N THR A 120 5.20 -9.62 -14.67
CA THR A 120 4.92 -10.26 -13.50
C THR A 120 3.99 -11.45 -13.69
N GLU A 121 3.17 -11.77 -12.80
CA GLU A 121 2.34 -12.95 -12.90
C GLU A 121 0.94 -12.57 -13.36
N THR A 122 0.34 -13.42 -14.19
CA THR A 122 -1.08 -13.33 -14.54
C THR A 122 -1.74 -14.63 -14.15
N VAL A 123 -2.74 -14.57 -13.31
CA VAL A 123 -3.52 -15.72 -12.86
C VAL A 123 -5.01 -15.49 -13.10
N THR A 124 -5.76 -16.58 -13.23
CA THR A 124 -7.21 -16.55 -13.09
C THR A 124 -7.56 -16.92 -11.65
N ASP A 125 -8.10 -15.94 -10.92
CA ASP A 125 -8.58 -16.16 -9.56
C ASP A 125 -9.66 -17.26 -9.53
N SER A 126 -9.40 -18.32 -8.79
CA SER A 126 -10.26 -19.50 -8.77
C SER A 126 -11.61 -19.26 -8.06
N LYS A 127 -11.68 -18.25 -7.19
CA LYS A 127 -12.89 -17.94 -6.42
C LYS A 127 -13.91 -17.09 -7.20
N ASN A 128 -13.42 -16.09 -7.95
CA ASN A 128 -14.28 -15.09 -8.58
C ASN A 128 -14.11 -14.98 -10.10
N ASN A 129 -13.22 -15.77 -10.69
CA ASN A 129 -12.85 -15.76 -12.10
C ASN A 129 -12.29 -14.41 -12.58
N TYR A 130 -11.73 -13.58 -11.71
CA TYR A 130 -10.99 -12.39 -12.15
C TYR A 130 -9.68 -12.80 -12.83
N ILE A 131 -9.30 -12.07 -13.86
CA ILE A 131 -7.92 -12.09 -14.34
C ILE A 131 -7.15 -11.11 -13.47
N VAL A 132 -6.20 -11.62 -12.71
CA VAL A 132 -5.38 -10.84 -11.80
C VAL A 132 -3.97 -10.76 -12.33
N GLU A 133 -3.48 -9.54 -12.49
CA GLU A 133 -2.12 -9.25 -12.95
C GLU A 133 -1.34 -8.60 -11.80
N LYS A 134 -0.19 -9.18 -11.47
CA LYS A 134 0.73 -8.62 -10.49
C LYS A 134 1.91 -7.98 -11.20
N PHE A 135 2.17 -6.74 -10.94
CA PHE A 135 3.32 -5.97 -11.41
C PHE A 135 4.25 -5.75 -10.23
N SER A 136 5.49 -6.25 -10.31
CA SER A 136 6.48 -6.07 -9.25
C SER A 136 7.61 -5.17 -9.72
N HIS A 137 7.93 -4.16 -8.93
CA HIS A 137 9.06 -3.27 -9.12
C HIS A 137 10.01 -3.47 -7.92
N THR A 138 11.16 -4.06 -8.19
CA THR A 138 12.10 -4.55 -7.18
C THR A 138 13.43 -3.81 -7.22
N GLN A 139 14.37 -4.22 -6.37
CA GLN A 139 15.75 -3.68 -6.33
C GLN A 139 15.79 -2.16 -6.05
N GLY A 140 14.80 -1.66 -5.33
CA GLY A 140 14.82 -0.29 -4.84
C GLY A 140 15.86 -0.06 -3.75
N ASN A 141 16.04 1.19 -3.38
CA ASN A 141 16.92 1.56 -2.28
C ASN A 141 16.52 0.80 -1.00
N ASN A 142 17.49 0.33 -0.24
CA ASN A 142 17.32 -0.53 0.95
C ASN A 142 16.53 -1.83 0.66
N GLY A 143 16.54 -2.31 -0.58
CA GLY A 143 15.78 -3.49 -1.00
C GLY A 143 14.27 -3.25 -1.08
N SER A 144 13.82 -1.99 -1.08
CA SER A 144 12.40 -1.65 -1.18
C SER A 144 11.78 -2.15 -2.49
N LYS A 145 10.47 -2.33 -2.45
CA LYS A 145 9.68 -2.93 -3.53
C LYS A 145 8.34 -2.22 -3.66
N VAL A 146 7.82 -2.14 -4.88
CA VAL A 146 6.46 -1.69 -5.16
C VAL A 146 5.74 -2.78 -5.94
N ASP A 147 4.67 -3.32 -5.37
CA ASP A 147 3.82 -4.30 -6.04
C ASP A 147 2.45 -3.67 -6.36
N HIS A 148 1.98 -3.87 -7.58
CA HIS A 148 0.63 -3.53 -7.99
C HIS A 148 -0.10 -4.79 -8.45
N ILE A 149 -1.19 -5.13 -7.75
CA ILE A 149 -2.10 -6.22 -8.09
C ILE A 149 -3.34 -5.62 -8.74
N LYS A 150 -3.44 -5.79 -10.05
CA LYS A 150 -4.54 -5.30 -10.87
C LYS A 150 -5.58 -6.41 -11.02
N VAL A 151 -6.80 -6.14 -10.56
CA VAL A 151 -7.92 -7.06 -10.70
C VAL A 151 -8.80 -6.61 -11.86
N ASN A 152 -8.71 -7.31 -13.01
CA ASN A 152 -9.45 -6.94 -14.20
C ASN A 152 -10.95 -7.17 -14.00
N GLY A 153 -11.76 -6.12 -14.23
CA GLY A 153 -13.19 -6.14 -13.99
C GLY A 153 -13.62 -6.01 -12.52
N GLY A 154 -12.65 -5.96 -11.60
CA GLY A 154 -12.92 -5.86 -10.17
C GLY A 154 -13.56 -4.52 -9.79
N PRO A 155 -14.65 -4.51 -9.00
CA PRO A 155 -15.32 -3.30 -8.49
C PRO A 155 -14.64 -2.77 -7.23
N HIS A 156 -15.28 -1.80 -6.55
CA HIS A 156 -14.83 -1.25 -5.26
C HIS A 156 -15.18 -2.18 -4.09
N ILE A 157 -14.35 -3.17 -3.82
CA ILE A 157 -14.52 -4.14 -2.73
C ILE A 157 -13.18 -4.46 -2.06
N TRP A 158 -13.22 -5.07 -0.85
CA TRP A 158 -12.13 -5.89 -0.36
C TRP A 158 -12.15 -7.18 -1.18
N PHE A 159 -11.07 -7.47 -1.88
CA PHE A 159 -10.98 -8.65 -2.73
C PHE A 159 -10.70 -9.89 -1.89
N ASP A 160 -11.48 -10.96 -2.10
CA ASP A 160 -11.18 -12.31 -1.61
C ASP A 160 -10.59 -13.12 -2.77
N LEU A 161 -9.29 -12.92 -3.00
CA LEU A 161 -8.57 -13.56 -4.11
C LEU A 161 -8.06 -14.95 -3.73
N ASP A 162 -7.80 -15.74 -4.76
CA ASP A 162 -6.90 -16.87 -4.75
C ASP A 162 -5.82 -16.61 -5.83
N PHE A 163 -4.64 -16.20 -5.40
CA PHE A 163 -3.52 -15.89 -6.28
C PHE A 163 -2.45 -16.96 -6.14
N ASN A 164 -2.50 -18.00 -7.00
CA ASN A 164 -1.61 -19.16 -6.94
C ASN A 164 -1.64 -19.90 -5.59
N GLY A 165 -2.80 -19.93 -4.93
CA GLY A 165 -2.99 -20.56 -3.64
C GLY A 165 -2.89 -19.60 -2.44
N ASP A 166 -2.40 -18.37 -2.63
CA ASP A 166 -2.36 -17.35 -1.58
C ASP A 166 -3.69 -16.57 -1.56
N SER A 167 -4.30 -16.46 -0.38
CA SER A 167 -5.41 -15.52 -0.13
C SER A 167 -4.92 -14.06 -0.17
N THR A 168 -5.84 -13.11 -0.25
CA THR A 168 -5.50 -11.68 -0.17
C THR A 168 -4.71 -11.34 1.09
N GLU A 169 -5.10 -11.90 2.23
CA GLU A 169 -4.43 -11.69 3.52
C GLU A 169 -3.01 -12.27 3.53
N GLU A 170 -2.81 -13.44 2.91
CA GLU A 170 -1.49 -14.05 2.77
C GLU A 170 -0.61 -13.24 1.81
N LEU A 171 -1.14 -12.76 0.68
CA LEU A 171 -0.43 -11.84 -0.21
C LEU A 171 0.04 -10.58 0.52
N ILE A 172 -0.86 -9.98 1.32
CA ILE A 172 -0.54 -8.80 2.13
C ILE A 172 0.55 -9.13 3.15
N TRP A 173 0.38 -10.22 3.90
CA TRP A 173 1.33 -10.61 4.94
C TRP A 173 2.70 -10.98 4.36
N ASN A 174 2.73 -11.78 3.31
CA ASN A 174 3.96 -12.17 2.61
C ASN A 174 4.71 -10.95 2.10
N PHE A 175 3.98 -9.93 1.58
CA PHE A 175 4.61 -8.69 1.15
C PHE A 175 5.19 -7.89 2.32
N VAL A 176 4.39 -7.57 3.35
CA VAL A 176 4.84 -6.65 4.40
C VAL A 176 5.88 -7.27 5.31
N SER A 177 5.82 -8.59 5.55
CA SER A 177 6.73 -9.30 6.47
C SER A 177 8.17 -9.39 5.98
N ASP A 178 8.41 -9.14 4.68
CA ASP A 178 9.75 -9.08 4.09
C ASP A 178 10.53 -7.82 4.51
N PHE A 179 9.90 -6.87 5.21
CA PHE A 179 10.49 -5.57 5.49
C PHE A 179 10.50 -5.21 6.98
N ASP A 180 11.46 -4.40 7.34
CA ASP A 180 11.46 -3.59 8.55
C ASP A 180 11.70 -2.11 8.19
N ILE A 181 11.82 -1.24 9.20
CA ILE A 181 12.01 0.19 9.01
C ILE A 181 13.33 0.54 8.28
N ASN A 182 14.29 -0.38 8.23
CA ASN A 182 15.58 -0.21 7.57
C ASN A 182 15.59 -0.76 6.14
N GLY A 183 14.58 -1.49 5.73
CA GLY A 183 14.43 -2.05 4.38
C GLY A 183 14.11 -3.55 4.35
N ALA A 184 14.56 -4.24 3.29
CA ALA A 184 14.37 -5.69 3.15
C ALA A 184 15.16 -6.47 4.19
N ARG A 185 14.57 -7.58 4.67
CA ARG A 185 15.09 -8.46 5.72
C ARG A 185 15.77 -9.69 5.12
#